data_12e68fd810229325d1e4e58a8daadc43
#
_entry.id   12e68fd810229325d1e4e58a8daadc43
#
_cell.length_a   1.000
_cell.length_b   1.000
_cell.length_c   1.000
_cell.angle_alpha   90.00
_cell.angle_beta   90.00
_cell.angle_gamma   90.00
#
_symmetry.space_group_name_H-M   'P 1'
#
loop_
_entity.id
_entity.type
_entity.pdbx_description
1 polymer ?
#
loop_
_entity_poly.entity_id
_entity_poly.type
_entity_poly.pdbx_seq_one_letter_code
_entity_poly.pdbx_strand_id
1 'polypeptide(L)'
;MYWTLAIAAGTITIGALVYFTIKYRSKAGTHAPSQADEKTPLRPVFIIILIMAIILTSAAFESFQAIGVYNSKLNDPNAVHVSVTAQRFSWSFNCTIGCGVAGVLTVPHNATVILDITSVDVFHSFGIPELRVKADAIPGRTNTIWFSAPAGTYKIRCYELCGNGHAFMIATLNVV
;
A
#
# COMPACT_ATOMS: atom_id res chain seq x y z
N MET A 1 11.22 -3.31 -11.69
CA MET A 1 10.60 -2.51 -12.75
C MET A 1 10.21 -1.10 -12.29
N TYR A 2 9.50 -0.90 -11.16
CA TYR A 2 9.13 0.46 -10.68
C TYR A 2 10.34 1.36 -10.37
N TRP A 3 11.39 0.83 -9.75
CA TRP A 3 12.59 1.58 -9.40
C TRP A 3 13.33 2.15 -10.61
N THR A 4 13.38 1.43 -11.73
CA THR A 4 14.05 1.89 -12.95
C THR A 4 13.35 3.09 -13.56
N LEU A 5 12.01 3.06 -13.61
CA LEU A 5 11.19 4.18 -14.09
C LEU A 5 11.29 5.40 -13.16
N ALA A 6 11.26 5.18 -11.83
CA ALA A 6 11.39 6.25 -10.85
C ALA A 6 12.76 6.94 -10.93
N ILE A 7 13.84 6.16 -11.06
CA ILE A 7 15.21 6.69 -11.21
C ILE A 7 15.32 7.48 -12.52
N ALA A 8 14.80 6.95 -13.64
CA ALA A 8 14.84 7.65 -14.92
C ALA A 8 14.09 8.98 -14.87
N ALA A 9 12.85 8.99 -14.34
CA ALA A 9 12.06 10.21 -14.17
C ALA A 9 12.75 11.22 -13.26
N GLY A 10 13.30 10.79 -12.12
CA GLY A 10 14.03 11.61 -11.18
C GLY A 10 15.28 12.25 -11.82
N THR A 11 16.04 11.47 -12.57
CA THR A 11 17.26 11.96 -13.26
C THR A 11 16.91 13.03 -14.30
N ILE A 12 15.85 12.81 -15.11
CA ILE A 12 15.40 13.80 -16.10
C ILE A 12 14.93 15.07 -15.40
N THR A 13 14.16 14.96 -14.34
CA THR A 13 13.65 16.13 -13.59
C THR A 13 14.77 16.94 -12.96
N ILE A 14 15.70 16.28 -12.27
CA ILE A 14 16.85 16.94 -11.64
C ILE A 14 17.74 17.59 -12.70
N GLY A 15 18.02 16.88 -13.79
CA GLY A 15 18.80 17.39 -14.91
C GLY A 15 18.17 18.65 -15.55
N ALA A 16 16.86 18.63 -15.76
CA ALA A 16 16.13 19.80 -16.25
C ALA A 16 16.18 20.98 -15.28
N LEU A 17 15.99 20.73 -13.99
CA LEU A 17 16.08 21.77 -12.95
C LEU A 17 17.48 22.41 -12.91
N VAL A 18 18.53 21.60 -12.91
CA VAL A 18 19.91 22.08 -12.93
C VAL A 18 20.18 22.88 -14.20
N TYR A 19 19.79 22.37 -15.37
CA TYR A 19 19.93 23.04 -16.65
C TYR A 19 19.27 24.44 -16.66
N PHE A 20 17.99 24.51 -16.25
CA PHE A 20 17.27 25.78 -16.23
C PHE A 20 17.81 26.75 -15.18
N THR A 21 18.23 26.24 -14.01
CA THR A 21 18.85 27.06 -12.97
C THR A 21 20.15 27.72 -13.48
N ILE A 22 20.97 26.98 -14.20
CA ILE A 22 22.22 27.50 -14.77
C ILE A 22 21.92 28.44 -15.94
N LYS A 23 21.04 28.04 -16.86
CA LYS A 23 20.72 28.78 -18.08
C LYS A 23 20.05 30.12 -17.79
N TYR A 24 19.16 30.18 -16.81
CA TYR A 24 18.39 31.38 -16.46
C TYR A 24 18.88 32.05 -15.18
N ARG A 25 20.11 31.74 -14.72
CA ARG A 25 20.72 32.39 -13.57
C ARG A 25 20.90 33.89 -13.87
N SER A 26 20.21 34.75 -13.12
CA SER A 26 20.39 36.19 -13.21
C SER A 26 21.78 36.59 -12.69
N LYS A 27 22.49 37.47 -13.42
CA LYS A 27 23.71 38.08 -12.90
C LYS A 27 23.32 39.18 -11.93
N ALA A 28 24.04 39.31 -10.82
CA ALA A 28 23.84 40.41 -9.88
C ALA A 28 23.92 41.73 -10.61
N GLY A 29 22.89 42.61 -10.48
CA GLY A 29 22.83 43.92 -11.11
C GLY A 29 22.11 44.02 -12.46
N THR A 30 21.60 42.89 -13.00
CA THR A 30 20.69 42.95 -14.16
C THR A 30 19.27 43.20 -13.66
N HIS A 31 18.68 44.35 -14.04
CA HIS A 31 17.25 44.58 -13.87
C HIS A 31 16.48 43.47 -14.62
N ALA A 32 15.44 42.89 -13.98
CA ALA A 32 14.53 42.01 -14.69
C ALA A 32 13.99 42.77 -15.91
N PRO A 33 14.01 42.20 -17.12
CA PRO A 33 13.39 42.84 -18.27
C PRO A 33 11.94 43.12 -17.92
N SER A 34 11.47 44.36 -18.21
CA SER A 34 10.04 44.67 -18.11
C SER A 34 9.28 43.59 -18.88
N GLN A 35 8.15 43.10 -18.32
CA GLN A 35 7.35 42.08 -18.97
C GLN A 35 7.07 42.48 -20.42
N ALA A 36 7.89 41.98 -21.32
CA ALA A 36 7.59 42.08 -22.73
C ALA A 36 6.35 41.15 -22.96
N ASP A 37 5.46 41.61 -23.83
CA ASP A 37 4.28 40.86 -24.30
C ASP A 37 4.71 39.58 -25.07
N GLU A 38 5.41 38.67 -24.39
CA GLU A 38 5.85 37.40 -24.95
C GLU A 38 4.66 36.45 -24.88
N LYS A 39 3.97 36.33 -26.02
CA LYS A 39 2.89 35.33 -26.17
C LYS A 39 3.46 33.96 -25.83
N THR A 40 3.18 33.48 -24.63
CA THR A 40 3.60 32.15 -24.16
C THR A 40 3.13 31.14 -25.18
N PRO A 41 4.00 30.33 -25.78
CA PRO A 41 3.59 29.36 -26.79
C PRO A 41 2.67 28.32 -26.10
N LEU A 42 1.39 28.34 -26.43
CA LEU A 42 0.39 27.45 -25.80
C LEU A 42 0.56 25.98 -26.21
N ARG A 43 1.22 25.73 -27.36
CA ARG A 43 1.41 24.35 -27.88
C ARG A 43 2.10 23.40 -26.87
N PRO A 44 3.24 23.74 -26.24
CA PRO A 44 3.87 22.86 -25.27
C PRO A 44 2.99 22.64 -24.02
N VAL A 45 2.20 23.65 -23.64
CA VAL A 45 1.26 23.52 -22.51
C VAL A 45 0.18 22.46 -22.82
N PHE A 46 -0.43 22.54 -24.02
CA PHE A 46 -1.42 21.54 -24.43
C PHE A 46 -0.82 20.14 -24.56
N ILE A 47 0.42 20.00 -25.04
CA ILE A 47 1.11 18.70 -25.13
C ILE A 47 1.33 18.13 -23.73
N ILE A 48 1.77 18.91 -22.77
CA ILE A 48 1.96 18.49 -21.37
C ILE A 48 0.64 18.07 -20.75
N ILE A 49 -0.42 18.86 -20.94
CA ILE A 49 -1.76 18.52 -20.42
C ILE A 49 -2.25 17.19 -21.03
N LEU A 50 -2.06 16.98 -22.34
CA LEU A 50 -2.45 15.75 -23.00
C LEU A 50 -1.68 14.54 -22.44
N ILE A 51 -0.36 14.64 -22.28
CA ILE A 51 0.46 13.58 -21.70
C ILE A 51 0.01 13.27 -20.28
N MET A 52 -0.22 14.28 -19.45
CA MET A 52 -0.71 14.09 -18.09
C MET A 52 -2.10 13.44 -18.07
N ALA A 53 -3.00 13.83 -18.97
CA ALA A 53 -4.32 13.22 -19.09
C ALA A 53 -4.22 11.72 -19.45
N ILE A 54 -3.33 11.35 -20.40
CA ILE A 54 -3.11 9.95 -20.76
C ILE A 54 -2.55 9.14 -19.59
N ILE A 55 -1.58 9.69 -18.86
CA ILE A 55 -1.01 9.02 -17.67
C ILE A 55 -2.07 8.83 -16.59
N LEU A 56 -2.86 9.86 -16.28
CA LEU A 56 -3.90 9.78 -15.26
C LEU A 56 -5.02 8.81 -15.64
N THR A 57 -5.46 8.81 -16.91
CA THR A 57 -6.50 7.88 -17.37
C THR A 57 -6.01 6.44 -17.38
N SER A 58 -4.76 6.19 -17.76
CA SER A 58 -4.18 4.84 -17.69
C SER A 58 -4.06 4.36 -16.24
N ALA A 59 -3.59 5.21 -15.32
CA ALA A 59 -3.51 4.87 -13.90
C ALA A 59 -4.90 4.62 -13.27
N ALA A 60 -5.90 5.40 -13.65
CA ALA A 60 -7.29 5.20 -13.22
C ALA A 60 -7.86 3.87 -13.72
N PHE A 61 -7.59 3.51 -14.98
CA PHE A 61 -8.00 2.25 -15.56
C PHE A 61 -7.37 1.05 -14.83
N GLU A 62 -6.06 1.07 -14.60
CA GLU A 62 -5.36 0.01 -13.83
C GLU A 62 -5.91 -0.10 -12.40
N SER A 63 -6.18 1.03 -11.76
CA SER A 63 -6.76 1.04 -10.41
C SER A 63 -8.16 0.42 -10.39
N PHE A 64 -8.98 0.72 -11.38
CA PHE A 64 -10.33 0.15 -11.50
C PHE A 64 -10.28 -1.38 -11.68
N GLN A 65 -9.36 -1.87 -12.53
CA GLN A 65 -9.14 -3.31 -12.71
C GLN A 65 -8.67 -3.98 -11.38
N ALA A 66 -7.74 -3.34 -10.68
CA ALA A 66 -7.24 -3.85 -9.39
C ALA A 66 -8.37 -3.96 -8.34
N ILE A 67 -9.26 -2.98 -8.28
CA ILE A 67 -10.44 -3.02 -7.39
C ILE A 67 -11.37 -4.17 -7.78
N GLY A 68 -11.58 -4.41 -9.08
CA GLY A 68 -12.38 -5.52 -9.57
C GLY A 68 -11.82 -6.88 -9.11
N VAL A 69 -10.53 -7.09 -9.27
CA VAL A 69 -9.83 -8.29 -8.79
C VAL A 69 -9.93 -8.42 -7.27
N TYR A 70 -9.70 -7.33 -6.53
CA TYR A 70 -9.82 -7.31 -5.07
C TYR A 70 -11.21 -7.75 -4.60
N ASN A 71 -12.26 -7.17 -5.17
CA ASN A 71 -13.64 -7.50 -4.82
C ASN A 71 -14.03 -8.94 -5.19
N SER A 72 -13.52 -9.45 -6.33
CA SER A 72 -13.79 -10.83 -6.72
C SER A 72 -13.19 -11.84 -5.75
N LYS A 73 -12.04 -11.53 -5.17
CA LYS A 73 -11.39 -12.37 -4.15
C LYS A 73 -12.09 -12.31 -2.80
N LEU A 74 -12.63 -11.17 -2.40
CA LEU A 74 -13.46 -11.05 -1.19
C LEU A 74 -14.78 -11.82 -1.30
N ASN A 75 -15.29 -12.07 -2.50
CA ASN A 75 -16.51 -12.81 -2.75
C ASN A 75 -16.24 -14.26 -3.24
N ASP A 76 -15.02 -14.77 -3.05
CA ASP A 76 -14.68 -16.14 -3.44
C ASP A 76 -15.42 -17.15 -2.52
N PRO A 77 -16.33 -17.98 -3.05
CA PRO A 77 -17.11 -18.93 -2.24
C PRO A 77 -16.25 -20.03 -1.61
N ASN A 78 -15.03 -20.24 -2.11
CA ASN A 78 -14.09 -21.23 -1.60
C ASN A 78 -13.04 -20.63 -0.66
N ALA A 79 -13.17 -19.34 -0.31
CA ALA A 79 -12.23 -18.69 0.58
C ALA A 79 -12.30 -19.25 2.01
N VAL A 80 -11.15 -19.31 2.66
CA VAL A 80 -11.04 -19.62 4.09
C VAL A 80 -11.29 -18.34 4.87
N HIS A 81 -12.39 -18.28 5.63
CA HIS A 81 -12.70 -17.13 6.48
C HIS A 81 -12.09 -17.27 7.86
N VAL A 82 -11.39 -16.25 8.31
CA VAL A 82 -10.74 -16.19 9.61
C VAL A 82 -11.09 -14.87 10.30
N SER A 83 -11.71 -14.96 11.47
CA SER A 83 -11.88 -13.82 12.36
C SER A 83 -10.61 -13.62 13.18
N VAL A 84 -10.03 -12.41 13.09
CA VAL A 84 -8.81 -12.04 13.80
C VAL A 84 -9.15 -11.00 14.85
N THR A 85 -8.92 -11.32 16.11
CA THR A 85 -9.15 -10.41 17.23
C THR A 85 -7.81 -10.01 17.85
N ALA A 86 -7.54 -8.71 17.88
CA ALA A 86 -6.39 -8.13 18.56
C ALA A 86 -6.74 -7.79 20.00
N GLN A 87 -5.82 -8.10 20.91
CA GLN A 87 -5.81 -7.68 22.32
C GLN A 87 -4.36 -7.48 22.76
N ARG A 88 -4.10 -6.58 23.71
CA ARG A 88 -2.75 -6.39 24.30
C ARG A 88 -2.26 -7.66 24.98
N PHE A 89 -1.26 -8.32 24.54
CA PHE A 89 -0.34 -8.20 23.40
C PHE A 89 -0.39 -9.52 22.62
N SER A 90 -1.57 -9.90 22.17
CA SER A 90 -1.84 -11.21 21.56
C SER A 90 -2.79 -11.09 20.36
N TRP A 91 -2.73 -12.09 19.52
CA TRP A 91 -3.63 -12.31 18.39
C TRP A 91 -4.44 -13.58 18.63
N SER A 92 -5.76 -13.50 18.48
CA SER A 92 -6.67 -14.65 18.52
C SER A 92 -7.25 -14.88 17.14
N PHE A 93 -7.28 -16.15 16.72
CA PHE A 93 -7.79 -16.56 15.42
C PHE A 93 -8.97 -17.50 15.62
N ASN A 94 -10.08 -17.22 14.92
CA ASN A 94 -11.26 -18.09 14.91
C ASN A 94 -11.68 -18.34 13.47
N CYS A 95 -11.85 -19.57 13.09
CA CYS A 95 -12.27 -19.99 11.76
C CYS A 95 -13.21 -21.20 11.83
N THR A 96 -14.02 -21.32 10.82
CA THR A 96 -15.06 -22.34 10.70
C THR A 96 -14.49 -23.77 10.71
N ILE A 97 -13.22 -23.96 10.34
CA ILE A 97 -12.54 -25.26 10.22
C ILE A 97 -11.20 -25.17 10.95
N GLY A 98 -11.22 -25.24 12.30
CA GLY A 98 -10.08 -25.56 13.18
C GLY A 98 -8.69 -25.04 12.80
N CYS A 99 -8.57 -23.83 12.28
CA CYS A 99 -7.33 -23.27 11.71
C CYS A 99 -6.49 -22.48 12.71
N GLY A 100 -6.94 -22.27 13.94
CA GLY A 100 -6.26 -21.40 14.90
C GLY A 100 -6.11 -22.01 16.28
N VAL A 101 -4.90 -21.92 16.82
CA VAL A 101 -4.61 -22.01 18.25
C VAL A 101 -4.05 -20.67 18.66
N ALA A 102 -4.11 -20.32 19.95
CA ALA A 102 -3.62 -19.02 20.43
C ALA A 102 -2.22 -18.71 19.88
N GLY A 103 -2.10 -17.60 19.12
CA GLY A 103 -0.85 -17.16 18.53
C GLY A 103 -0.38 -17.91 17.27
N VAL A 104 -1.15 -18.89 16.76
CA VAL A 104 -0.82 -19.64 15.54
C VAL A 104 -2.04 -19.71 14.63
N LEU A 105 -1.88 -19.30 13.39
CA LEU A 105 -2.86 -19.45 12.31
C LEU A 105 -2.33 -20.46 11.30
N THR A 106 -3.11 -21.50 10.97
CA THR A 106 -2.75 -22.48 9.95
C THR A 106 -3.79 -22.44 8.82
N VAL A 107 -3.32 -22.26 7.57
CA VAL A 107 -4.19 -22.15 6.38
C VAL A 107 -3.63 -22.97 5.22
N PRO A 108 -4.47 -23.40 4.26
CA PRO A 108 -3.99 -24.11 3.07
C PRO A 108 -3.17 -23.21 2.15
N HIS A 109 -2.16 -23.79 1.49
CA HIS A 109 -1.36 -23.07 0.49
C HIS A 109 -2.18 -22.68 -0.74
N ASN A 110 -1.88 -21.52 -1.32
CA ASN A 110 -2.53 -20.97 -2.50
C ASN A 110 -4.08 -20.79 -2.38
N ALA A 111 -4.67 -21.03 -1.22
CA ALA A 111 -6.05 -20.69 -0.97
C ALA A 111 -6.25 -19.18 -0.83
N THR A 112 -7.44 -18.69 -1.20
CA THR A 112 -7.87 -17.35 -0.83
C THR A 112 -8.25 -17.35 0.65
N VAL A 113 -7.53 -16.57 1.47
CA VAL A 113 -7.81 -16.42 2.90
C VAL A 113 -8.37 -15.04 3.14
N ILE A 114 -9.57 -14.94 3.68
CA ILE A 114 -10.22 -13.69 4.05
C ILE A 114 -10.08 -13.50 5.55
N LEU A 115 -9.53 -12.35 5.95
CA LEU A 115 -9.36 -11.98 7.35
C LEU A 115 -10.34 -10.87 7.72
N ASP A 116 -11.18 -11.12 8.71
CA ASP A 116 -12.02 -10.12 9.37
C ASP A 116 -11.34 -9.69 10.66
N ILE A 117 -10.74 -8.50 10.65
CA ILE A 117 -9.80 -8.03 11.66
C ILE A 117 -10.45 -6.96 12.52
N THR A 118 -10.44 -7.15 13.84
CA THR A 118 -10.95 -6.20 14.82
C THR A 118 -10.07 -6.16 16.07
N SER A 119 -10.36 -5.26 16.99
CA SER A 119 -9.73 -5.16 18.31
C SER A 119 -10.77 -5.08 19.41
N VAL A 120 -10.45 -5.60 20.59
CA VAL A 120 -11.31 -5.54 21.79
C VAL A 120 -10.86 -4.48 22.80
N ASP A 121 -9.69 -3.86 22.62
CA ASP A 121 -9.15 -2.90 23.59
C ASP A 121 -8.67 -1.59 22.96
N VAL A 122 -7.49 -1.57 22.34
CA VAL A 122 -6.90 -0.39 21.72
C VAL A 122 -6.67 -0.59 20.23
N PHE A 123 -6.16 0.44 19.58
CA PHE A 123 -5.76 0.38 18.18
C PHE A 123 -4.52 -0.51 18.01
N HIS A 124 -4.61 -1.48 17.10
CA HIS A 124 -3.51 -2.32 16.63
C HIS A 124 -3.47 -2.32 15.11
N SER A 125 -2.43 -2.89 14.52
CA SER A 125 -2.39 -3.14 13.09
C SER A 125 -1.77 -4.50 12.81
N PHE A 126 -2.54 -5.37 12.21
CA PHE A 126 -2.13 -6.70 11.78
C PHE A 126 -1.22 -6.60 10.56
N GLY A 127 -0.10 -7.33 10.54
CA GLY A 127 0.72 -7.37 9.34
C GLY A 127 1.57 -8.61 9.19
N ILE A 128 1.74 -9.05 7.94
CA ILE A 128 2.63 -10.12 7.50
C ILE A 128 3.57 -9.51 6.46
N PRO A 129 4.76 -9.02 6.88
CA PRO A 129 5.65 -8.24 6.01
C PRO A 129 6.11 -9.00 4.78
N GLU A 130 6.38 -10.29 4.91
CA GLU A 130 6.85 -11.14 3.82
C GLU A 130 5.81 -11.27 2.69
N LEU A 131 4.52 -11.18 3.03
CA LEU A 131 3.40 -11.22 2.10
C LEU A 131 2.87 -9.83 1.71
N ARG A 132 3.43 -8.75 2.28
CA ARG A 132 2.98 -7.36 2.10
C ARG A 132 1.51 -7.16 2.49
N VAL A 133 1.05 -7.93 3.46
CA VAL A 133 -0.30 -7.85 4.02
C VAL A 133 -0.27 -6.93 5.23
N LYS A 134 -1.18 -5.96 5.28
CA LYS A 134 -1.39 -5.09 6.43
C LYS A 134 -2.84 -4.62 6.50
N ALA A 135 -3.42 -4.66 7.70
CA ALA A 135 -4.73 -4.05 7.97
C ALA A 135 -4.82 -3.62 9.44
N ASP A 136 -5.54 -2.55 9.67
CA ASP A 136 -5.73 -2.00 11.01
C ASP A 136 -6.79 -2.77 11.78
N ALA A 137 -6.52 -3.05 13.06
CA ALA A 137 -7.43 -3.64 14.03
C ALA A 137 -7.96 -2.56 14.96
N ILE A 138 -9.19 -2.10 14.69
CA ILE A 138 -9.80 -0.93 15.34
C ILE A 138 -10.94 -1.40 16.26
N PRO A 139 -11.01 -0.96 17.52
CA PRO A 139 -12.14 -1.26 18.39
C PRO A 139 -13.47 -0.81 17.79
N GLY A 140 -14.46 -1.72 17.79
CA GLY A 140 -15.80 -1.44 17.26
C GLY A 140 -15.91 -1.39 15.73
N ARG A 141 -14.84 -1.71 15.00
CA ARG A 141 -14.82 -1.78 13.54
C ARG A 141 -14.17 -3.08 13.07
N THR A 142 -14.73 -3.69 12.01
CA THR A 142 -14.11 -4.82 11.32
C THR A 142 -13.51 -4.34 10.01
N ASN A 143 -12.25 -4.64 9.78
CA ASN A 143 -11.57 -4.45 8.50
C ASN A 143 -11.39 -5.81 7.83
N THR A 144 -11.91 -5.95 6.61
CA THR A 144 -11.81 -7.19 5.84
C THR A 144 -10.74 -7.05 4.76
N ILE A 145 -9.82 -7.99 4.74
CA ILE A 145 -8.78 -8.11 3.71
C ILE A 145 -8.66 -9.56 3.26
N TRP A 146 -8.00 -9.79 2.15
CA TRP A 146 -7.66 -11.13 1.72
C TRP A 146 -6.17 -11.25 1.38
N PHE A 147 -5.65 -12.47 1.45
CA PHE A 147 -4.34 -12.83 0.93
C PHE A 147 -4.34 -14.27 0.40
N SER A 148 -3.31 -14.62 -0.36
CA SER A 148 -2.96 -15.98 -0.73
C SER A 148 -1.45 -16.11 -0.61
N ALA A 149 -0.96 -17.26 -0.14
CA ALA A 149 0.46 -17.46 0.09
C ALA A 149 0.91 -18.86 -0.31
N PRO A 150 2.18 -19.03 -0.75
CA PRO A 150 2.80 -20.33 -0.91
C PRO A 150 3.02 -21.01 0.44
N ALA A 151 3.22 -22.33 0.44
CA ALA A 151 3.54 -23.09 1.63
C ALA A 151 4.77 -22.54 2.33
N GLY A 152 4.70 -22.39 3.65
CA GLY A 152 5.78 -21.81 4.45
C GLY A 152 5.31 -21.32 5.81
N THR A 153 6.26 -20.81 6.60
CA THR A 153 5.99 -20.22 7.91
C THR A 153 6.33 -18.72 7.86
N TYR A 154 5.39 -17.89 8.27
CA TYR A 154 5.46 -16.44 8.22
C TYR A 154 5.22 -15.84 9.59
N LYS A 155 5.78 -14.63 9.84
CA LYS A 155 5.56 -13.91 11.09
C LYS A 155 4.44 -12.91 10.97
N ILE A 156 3.50 -12.98 11.90
CA ILE A 156 2.46 -11.96 12.10
C ILE A 156 2.96 -10.99 13.18
N ARG A 157 2.86 -9.68 12.95
CA ARG A 157 3.31 -8.64 13.87
C ARG A 157 2.27 -7.55 14.02
N CYS A 158 2.31 -6.86 15.16
CA CYS A 158 1.60 -5.61 15.34
C CYS A 158 2.41 -4.46 14.74
N TYR A 159 1.77 -3.58 13.96
CA TYR A 159 2.36 -2.42 13.28
C TYR A 159 1.81 -1.09 13.79
N GLU A 160 1.05 -1.09 14.90
CA GLU A 160 0.57 0.12 15.56
C GLU A 160 0.91 0.07 17.05
N LEU A 161 1.45 1.15 17.59
CA LEU A 161 1.90 1.21 18.99
C LEU A 161 0.71 1.01 19.94
N CYS A 162 0.63 -0.16 20.57
CA CYS A 162 -0.49 -0.57 21.41
C CYS A 162 -0.15 -0.62 22.92
N GLY A 163 1.06 -0.25 23.31
CA GLY A 163 1.54 -0.23 24.70
C GLY A 163 2.91 -0.85 24.89
N ASN A 164 3.34 -1.04 26.12
CA ASN A 164 4.72 -1.46 26.48
C ASN A 164 5.12 -2.83 25.93
N GLY A 165 4.16 -3.72 25.67
CA GLY A 165 4.40 -5.05 25.07
C GLY A 165 4.28 -5.10 23.55
N HIS A 166 4.15 -3.95 22.87
CA HIS A 166 3.95 -3.88 21.41
C HIS A 166 4.97 -4.71 20.60
N ALA A 167 6.23 -4.64 20.95
CA ALA A 167 7.30 -5.36 20.24
C ALA A 167 7.18 -6.90 20.36
N PHE A 168 6.49 -7.38 21.38
CA PHE A 168 6.28 -8.81 21.65
C PHE A 168 4.93 -9.33 21.15
N MET A 169 4.09 -8.46 20.59
CA MET A 169 2.80 -8.86 20.01
C MET A 169 3.02 -9.52 18.64
N ILE A 170 3.40 -10.78 18.67
CA ILE A 170 3.78 -11.60 17.54
C ILE A 170 2.92 -12.86 17.50
N ALA A 171 2.59 -13.33 16.30
CA ALA A 171 1.97 -14.63 16.04
C ALA A 171 2.65 -15.30 14.84
N THR A 172 2.31 -16.55 14.59
CA THR A 172 2.85 -17.34 13.48
C THR A 172 1.73 -17.70 12.51
N LEU A 173 1.99 -17.55 11.21
CA LEU A 173 1.17 -18.09 10.14
C LEU A 173 1.89 -19.31 9.54
N ASN A 174 1.25 -20.47 9.59
CA ASN A 174 1.68 -21.67 8.90
C ASN A 174 0.79 -21.90 7.67
N VAL A 175 1.40 -21.94 6.50
CA VAL A 175 0.74 -22.21 5.23
C VAL A 175 1.13 -23.64 4.80
N VAL A 176 0.17 -24.56 4.77
CA VAL A 176 0.39 -26.00 4.55
C VAL A 176 -0.29 -26.51 3.28
#